data_9aef2c28d5e4dfdf1cd711e614f1f2e1
#
_entry.id   9aef2c28d5e4dfdf1cd711e614f1f2e1
#
_cell.length_a   1.000
_cell.length_b   1.000
_cell.length_c   1.000
_cell.angle_alpha   90.00
_cell.angle_beta   90.00
_cell.angle_gamma   90.00
#
_symmetry.space_group_name_H-M   'P 1'
#
loop_
_entity.id
_entity.type
_entity.pdbx_description
1 polymer ?
#
loop_
_entity_poly.entity_id
_entity_poly.type
_entity_poly.pdbx_seq_one_letter_code
_entity_poly.pdbx_strand_id
1 'polypeptide(L)'
;MILGLVGFAGSGKGTIGDLLVKNHGYKTESFAKSVKDAASVIFGWDRSLLEGDTAQSREFRETKDEYWSKSLKKLITPRIIMQQLGTECGRDVFGTDVWVSSVERRISQDPDSDYVLTDVRFPNEIKKIQDMGGKVIRVNRGLKPDWWNTASDSPVLMPSLFPEVHRSEYEWICCPYDSIFDNNIDVNRLSARVASLVRDIHIHVEDTYVEETYVDVLARLAQR
;
A
#
# COMPACT_ATOMS: atom_id res chain seq x y z
N MET A 1 5.45 8.37 12.25
CA MET A 1 5.43 8.65 10.77
C MET A 1 4.76 7.49 10.03
N ILE A 2 3.95 7.76 9.00
CA ILE A 2 3.33 6.73 8.17
C ILE A 2 3.79 6.92 6.73
N LEU A 3 4.36 5.87 6.11
CA LEU A 3 4.80 5.89 4.72
C LEU A 3 4.00 4.89 3.88
N GLY A 4 3.28 5.38 2.88
CA GLY A 4 2.64 4.55 1.87
C GLY A 4 3.51 4.47 0.61
N LEU A 5 3.77 3.27 0.10
CA LEU A 5 4.52 3.05 -1.14
C LEU A 5 3.57 2.61 -2.24
N VAL A 6 3.47 3.42 -3.31
CA VAL A 6 2.70 3.11 -4.52
C VAL A 6 3.64 2.83 -5.70
N GLY A 7 3.18 2.10 -6.69
CA GLY A 7 3.97 1.75 -7.89
C GLY A 7 3.67 0.36 -8.40
N PHE A 8 4.18 0.03 -9.57
CA PHE A 8 3.95 -1.25 -10.25
C PHE A 8 4.47 -2.47 -9.48
N ALA A 9 3.94 -3.62 -9.81
CA ALA A 9 4.53 -4.90 -9.41
C ALA A 9 6.00 -4.95 -9.85
N GLY A 10 6.89 -5.41 -8.98
CA GLY A 10 8.33 -5.45 -9.27
C GLY A 10 9.07 -4.12 -9.16
N SER A 11 8.42 -3.00 -8.81
CA SER A 11 9.10 -1.70 -8.64
C SER A 11 10.04 -1.63 -7.43
N GLY A 12 9.98 -2.61 -6.52
CA GLY A 12 10.86 -2.70 -5.36
C GLY A 12 10.26 -2.15 -4.05
N LYS A 13 8.96 -1.91 -4.00
CA LYS A 13 8.27 -1.44 -2.78
C LYS A 13 8.56 -2.33 -1.56
N GLY A 14 8.46 -3.66 -1.73
CA GLY A 14 8.78 -4.61 -0.65
C GLY A 14 10.21 -4.46 -0.15
N THR A 15 11.20 -4.43 -1.04
CA THR A 15 12.60 -4.25 -0.68
C THR A 15 12.85 -2.93 0.05
N ILE A 16 12.20 -1.84 -0.38
CA ILE A 16 12.28 -0.55 0.31
C ILE A 16 11.62 -0.66 1.69
N GLY A 17 10.45 -1.31 1.79
CA GLY A 17 9.78 -1.58 3.06
C GLY A 17 10.66 -2.37 4.03
N ASP A 18 11.30 -3.44 3.55
CA ASP A 18 12.23 -4.26 4.36
C ASP A 18 13.42 -3.44 4.87
N LEU A 19 13.96 -2.53 4.04
CA LEU A 19 15.03 -1.63 4.46
C LEU A 19 14.57 -0.61 5.50
N LEU A 20 13.36 -0.07 5.37
CA LEU A 20 12.76 0.83 6.35
C LEU A 20 12.57 0.13 7.70
N VAL A 21 12.07 -1.10 7.69
CA VAL A 21 11.92 -1.92 8.90
C VAL A 21 13.29 -2.21 9.54
N LYS A 22 14.23 -2.73 8.74
CA LYS A 22 15.52 -3.21 9.25
C LYS A 22 16.43 -2.09 9.75
N ASN A 23 16.48 -0.96 9.03
CA ASN A 23 17.48 0.08 9.24
C ASN A 23 16.92 1.34 9.93
N HIS A 24 15.61 1.51 9.93
CA HIS A 24 14.96 2.74 10.42
C HIS A 24 13.84 2.49 11.44
N GLY A 25 13.63 1.23 11.85
CA GLY A 25 12.70 0.89 12.93
C GLY A 25 11.21 0.96 12.58
N TYR A 26 10.87 1.08 11.29
CA TYR A 26 9.47 1.07 10.86
C TYR A 26 8.81 -0.27 11.14
N LYS A 27 7.51 -0.25 11.44
CA LYS A 27 6.66 -1.44 11.49
C LYS A 27 5.92 -1.59 10.16
N THR A 28 5.78 -2.82 9.68
CA THR A 28 4.99 -3.10 8.48
C THR A 28 3.52 -3.12 8.81
N GLU A 29 2.72 -2.37 8.05
CA GLU A 29 1.27 -2.49 7.98
C GLU A 29 0.80 -2.75 6.55
N SER A 30 -0.45 -3.26 6.41
CA SER A 30 -0.99 -3.66 5.10
C SER A 30 -2.52 -3.59 5.10
N PHE A 31 -3.08 -3.05 4.03
CA PHE A 31 -4.52 -3.05 3.79
C PHE A 31 -5.05 -4.48 3.59
N ALA A 32 -4.25 -5.36 3.00
CA ALA A 32 -4.60 -6.75 2.79
C ALA A 32 -4.40 -7.66 4.02
N LYS A 33 -3.83 -7.16 5.15
CA LYS A 33 -3.55 -7.98 6.33
C LYS A 33 -4.80 -8.68 6.85
N SER A 34 -5.85 -7.92 7.12
CA SER A 34 -7.11 -8.49 7.66
C SER A 34 -7.80 -9.45 6.69
N VAL A 35 -7.67 -9.23 5.37
CA VAL A 35 -8.17 -10.17 4.36
C VAL A 35 -7.41 -11.49 4.43
N LYS A 36 -6.09 -11.45 4.53
CA LYS A 36 -5.24 -12.64 4.64
C LYS A 36 -5.49 -13.38 5.95
N ASP A 37 -5.63 -12.65 7.05
CA ASP A 37 -5.94 -13.21 8.37
C ASP A 37 -7.29 -13.95 8.34
N ALA A 38 -8.33 -13.32 7.77
CA ALA A 38 -9.64 -13.95 7.60
C ALA A 38 -9.57 -15.18 6.70
N ALA A 39 -8.88 -15.10 5.56
CA ALA A 39 -8.72 -16.24 4.67
C ALA A 39 -8.01 -17.42 5.35
N SER A 40 -6.94 -17.14 6.12
CA SER A 40 -6.21 -18.16 6.88
C SER A 40 -7.12 -18.86 7.88
N VAL A 41 -7.88 -18.11 8.67
CA VAL A 41 -8.77 -18.67 9.69
C VAL A 41 -9.93 -19.45 9.07
N ILE A 42 -10.58 -18.92 8.04
CA ILE A 42 -11.78 -19.54 7.43
C ILE A 42 -11.40 -20.82 6.68
N PHE A 43 -10.29 -20.80 5.93
CA PHE A 43 -9.92 -21.90 5.03
C PHE A 43 -8.87 -22.83 5.63
N GLY A 44 -8.30 -22.51 6.79
CA GLY A 44 -7.27 -23.31 7.46
C GLY A 44 -5.91 -23.26 6.74
N TRP A 45 -5.65 -22.23 5.95
CA TRP A 45 -4.38 -22.08 5.23
C TRP A 45 -3.31 -21.45 6.11
N ASP A 46 -2.05 -21.86 5.89
CA ASP A 46 -0.90 -21.21 6.54
C ASP A 46 -0.86 -19.73 6.16
N ARG A 47 -0.92 -18.88 7.16
CA ARG A 47 -0.95 -17.43 6.99
C ARG A 47 0.27 -16.88 6.23
N SER A 48 1.45 -17.47 6.46
CA SER A 48 2.70 -17.06 5.80
C SER A 48 2.67 -17.32 4.29
N LEU A 49 1.99 -18.37 3.85
CA LEU A 49 1.83 -18.69 2.43
C LEU A 49 0.86 -17.76 1.69
N LEU A 50 0.10 -16.94 2.42
CA LEU A 50 -0.77 -15.93 1.83
C LEU A 50 -0.07 -14.60 1.54
N GLU A 51 1.20 -14.40 1.95
CA GLU A 51 1.93 -13.15 1.74
C GLU A 51 2.28 -12.90 0.26
N GLY A 52 2.78 -13.88 -0.45
CA GLY A 52 3.21 -13.76 -1.85
C GLY A 52 4.58 -13.09 -2.04
N ASP A 53 5.37 -13.05 -1.00
CA ASP A 53 6.72 -12.50 -0.94
C ASP A 53 7.78 -13.48 -1.44
N THR A 54 7.61 -14.78 -1.16
CA THR A 54 8.47 -15.86 -1.61
C THR A 54 7.94 -16.55 -2.88
N ALA A 55 8.79 -17.31 -3.58
CA ALA A 55 8.36 -18.14 -4.71
C ALA A 55 7.30 -19.16 -4.28
N GLN A 56 7.50 -19.82 -3.14
CA GLN A 56 6.57 -20.78 -2.57
C GLN A 56 5.20 -20.16 -2.25
N SER A 57 5.17 -19.01 -1.61
CA SER A 57 3.91 -18.32 -1.27
C SER A 57 3.18 -17.83 -2.52
N ARG A 58 3.90 -17.41 -3.57
CA ARG A 58 3.29 -17.05 -4.86
C ARG A 58 2.65 -18.27 -5.54
N GLU A 59 3.35 -19.39 -5.60
CA GLU A 59 2.84 -20.65 -6.15
C GLU A 59 1.62 -21.15 -5.38
N PHE A 60 1.70 -21.18 -4.04
CA PHE A 60 0.59 -21.58 -3.19
C PHE A 60 -0.68 -20.76 -3.45
N ARG A 61 -0.56 -19.46 -3.63
CA ARG A 61 -1.70 -18.58 -3.87
C ARG A 61 -2.43 -18.89 -5.18
N GLU A 62 -1.75 -19.40 -6.18
CA GLU A 62 -2.33 -19.78 -7.48
C GLU A 62 -2.75 -21.26 -7.53
N THR A 63 -2.30 -22.07 -6.57
CA THR A 63 -2.57 -23.51 -6.55
C THR A 63 -4.02 -23.79 -6.14
N LYS A 64 -4.68 -24.67 -6.88
CA LYS A 64 -6.03 -25.15 -6.55
C LYS A 64 -6.01 -25.89 -5.23
N ASP A 65 -6.90 -25.51 -4.31
CA ASP A 65 -7.20 -26.28 -3.12
C ASP A 65 -8.22 -27.40 -3.45
N GLU A 66 -7.79 -28.65 -3.40
CA GLU A 66 -8.60 -29.78 -3.80
C GLU A 66 -9.78 -30.02 -2.86
N TYR A 67 -9.57 -29.87 -1.53
CA TYR A 67 -10.62 -30.05 -0.54
C TYR A 67 -11.73 -29.01 -0.72
N TRP A 68 -11.37 -27.73 -0.73
CA TRP A 68 -12.34 -26.65 -0.82
C TRP A 68 -13.00 -26.59 -2.19
N SER A 69 -12.28 -26.88 -3.27
CA SER A 69 -12.86 -26.93 -4.63
C SER A 69 -13.89 -28.02 -4.77
N LYS A 70 -13.67 -29.19 -4.18
CA LYS A 70 -14.65 -30.29 -4.14
C LYS A 70 -15.84 -29.95 -3.26
N SER A 71 -15.59 -29.43 -2.05
CA SER A 71 -16.62 -29.10 -1.08
C SER A 71 -17.58 -28.02 -1.60
N LEU A 72 -17.04 -26.96 -2.20
CA LEU A 72 -17.81 -25.81 -2.70
C LEU A 72 -18.21 -25.93 -4.18
N LYS A 73 -17.85 -27.03 -4.83
CA LYS A 73 -18.16 -27.34 -6.25
C LYS A 73 -17.77 -26.23 -7.23
N LYS A 74 -16.66 -25.54 -6.96
CA LYS A 74 -16.10 -24.50 -7.81
C LYS A 74 -14.58 -24.43 -7.62
N LEU A 75 -13.87 -23.82 -8.58
CA LEU A 75 -12.44 -23.61 -8.42
C LEU A 75 -12.16 -22.70 -7.22
N ILE A 76 -11.36 -23.19 -6.28
CA ILE A 76 -10.88 -22.45 -5.12
C ILE A 76 -9.35 -22.41 -5.17
N THR A 77 -8.81 -21.22 -5.20
CA THR A 77 -7.38 -20.93 -4.91
C THR A 77 -7.32 -19.84 -3.84
N PRO A 78 -6.24 -19.74 -3.06
CA PRO A 78 -6.10 -18.67 -2.08
C PRO A 78 -6.21 -17.27 -2.70
N ARG A 79 -5.73 -17.06 -3.94
CA ARG A 79 -5.89 -15.79 -4.65
C ARG A 79 -7.36 -15.44 -4.91
N ILE A 80 -8.14 -16.37 -5.44
CA ILE A 80 -9.58 -16.17 -5.71
C ILE A 80 -10.30 -15.81 -4.41
N ILE A 81 -10.06 -16.54 -3.33
CA ILE A 81 -10.70 -16.28 -2.04
C ILE A 81 -10.30 -14.91 -1.48
N MET A 82 -9.02 -14.56 -1.51
CA MET A 82 -8.58 -13.25 -1.03
C MET A 82 -9.19 -12.09 -1.84
N GLN A 83 -9.36 -12.27 -3.16
CA GLN A 83 -10.07 -11.28 -3.99
C GLN A 83 -11.54 -11.17 -3.58
N GLN A 84 -12.24 -12.29 -3.43
CA GLN A 84 -13.65 -12.32 -3.01
C GLN A 84 -13.85 -11.74 -1.60
N LEU A 85 -13.02 -12.12 -0.64
CA LEU A 85 -13.07 -11.56 0.71
C LEU A 85 -12.76 -10.05 0.71
N GLY A 86 -11.80 -9.63 -0.10
CA GLY A 86 -11.38 -8.23 -0.15
C GLY A 86 -12.38 -7.31 -0.84
N THR A 87 -13.09 -7.80 -1.83
CA THR A 87 -14.02 -7.01 -2.66
C THR A 87 -15.46 -7.37 -2.31
N GLU A 88 -15.96 -8.51 -2.78
CA GLU A 88 -17.37 -8.85 -2.72
C GLU A 88 -17.91 -9.01 -1.26
N CYS A 89 -17.12 -9.61 -0.39
CA CYS A 89 -17.50 -9.75 1.02
C CYS A 89 -17.14 -8.52 1.85
N GLY A 90 -15.98 -7.93 1.62
CA GLY A 90 -15.49 -6.81 2.40
C GLY A 90 -16.10 -5.49 1.95
N ARG A 91 -15.70 -5.03 0.77
CA ARG A 91 -16.06 -3.68 0.29
C ARG A 91 -17.54 -3.54 -0.06
N ASP A 92 -18.13 -4.56 -0.69
CA ASP A 92 -19.53 -4.49 -1.15
C ASP A 92 -20.53 -4.66 0.01
N VAL A 93 -20.17 -5.39 1.07
CA VAL A 93 -21.04 -5.62 2.23
C VAL A 93 -20.81 -4.60 3.34
N PHE A 94 -19.56 -4.34 3.72
CA PHE A 94 -19.23 -3.46 4.87
C PHE A 94 -18.88 -2.03 4.45
N GLY A 95 -18.73 -1.76 3.15
CA GLY A 95 -18.36 -0.45 2.60
C GLY A 95 -16.91 -0.40 2.10
N THR A 96 -16.68 0.51 1.16
CA THR A 96 -15.39 0.65 0.43
C THR A 96 -14.20 0.89 1.34
N ASP A 97 -14.42 1.49 2.51
CA ASP A 97 -13.37 1.89 3.44
C ASP A 97 -13.09 0.90 4.57
N VAL A 98 -13.72 -0.29 4.56
CA VAL A 98 -13.55 -1.28 5.64
C VAL A 98 -12.08 -1.63 5.91
N TRP A 99 -11.29 -1.83 4.85
CA TRP A 99 -9.87 -2.17 4.99
C TRP A 99 -9.01 -0.97 5.38
N VAL A 100 -9.39 0.20 4.90
CA VAL A 100 -8.75 1.49 5.25
C VAL A 100 -8.96 1.79 6.72
N SER A 101 -10.20 1.69 7.21
CA SER A 101 -10.54 1.87 8.63
C SER A 101 -9.88 0.81 9.52
N SER A 102 -9.71 -0.42 9.01
CA SER A 102 -9.00 -1.48 9.73
C SER A 102 -7.53 -1.14 9.96
N VAL A 103 -6.84 -0.57 8.96
CA VAL A 103 -5.45 -0.08 9.10
C VAL A 103 -5.39 1.09 10.07
N GLU A 104 -6.24 2.11 9.88
CA GLU A 104 -6.32 3.28 10.76
C GLU A 104 -6.47 2.87 12.23
N ARG A 105 -7.39 1.94 12.51
CA ARG A 105 -7.59 1.42 13.87
C ARG A 105 -6.34 0.75 14.45
N ARG A 106 -5.60 -0.04 13.65
CA ARG A 106 -4.38 -0.69 14.14
C ARG A 106 -3.26 0.30 14.40
N ILE A 107 -3.07 1.28 13.52
CA ILE A 107 -2.06 2.33 13.70
C ILE A 107 -2.41 3.21 14.91
N SER A 108 -3.69 3.53 15.12
CA SER A 108 -4.12 4.34 16.28
C SER A 108 -3.92 3.67 17.64
N GLN A 109 -3.75 2.35 17.67
CA GLN A 109 -3.44 1.60 18.90
C GLN A 109 -1.96 1.69 19.30
N ASP A 110 -1.09 2.15 18.40
CA ASP A 110 0.34 2.33 18.65
C ASP A 110 0.83 3.57 17.85
N PRO A 111 0.41 4.78 18.25
CA PRO A 111 0.64 6.02 17.51
C PRO A 111 2.09 6.50 17.53
N ASP A 112 2.90 6.00 18.47
CA ASP A 112 4.30 6.39 18.64
C ASP A 112 5.25 5.65 17.68
N SER A 113 4.75 4.64 16.98
CA SER A 113 5.54 3.87 16.02
C SER A 113 5.47 4.46 14.61
N ASP A 114 6.55 4.26 13.87
CA ASP A 114 6.60 4.55 12.44
C ASP A 114 6.12 3.35 11.63
N TYR A 115 5.33 3.60 10.59
CA TYR A 115 4.72 2.55 9.77
C TYR A 115 5.05 2.67 8.30
N VAL A 116 5.23 1.53 7.62
CA VAL A 116 5.34 1.45 6.17
C VAL A 116 4.28 0.50 5.59
N LEU A 117 3.53 0.98 4.59
CA LEU A 117 2.55 0.22 3.83
C LEU A 117 3.08 0.05 2.39
N THR A 118 3.32 -1.19 1.96
CA THR A 118 3.89 -1.50 0.64
C THR A 118 2.84 -1.97 -0.37
N ASP A 119 1.59 -2.07 0.03
CA ASP A 119 0.47 -2.58 -0.76
C ASP A 119 -0.58 -1.52 -1.13
N VAL A 120 -0.21 -0.24 -1.06
CA VAL A 120 -1.09 0.88 -1.42
C VAL A 120 -1.41 0.85 -2.92
N ARG A 121 -2.71 0.86 -3.28
CA ARG A 121 -3.17 0.69 -4.67
C ARG A 121 -4.39 1.52 -5.04
N PHE A 122 -5.15 2.03 -4.08
CA PHE A 122 -6.41 2.70 -4.34
C PHE A 122 -6.43 4.15 -3.82
N PRO A 123 -7.23 5.03 -4.46
CA PRO A 123 -7.30 6.44 -4.06
C PRO A 123 -7.70 6.65 -2.59
N ASN A 124 -8.63 5.85 -2.06
CA ASN A 124 -9.05 5.95 -0.65
C ASN A 124 -7.95 5.51 0.32
N GLU A 125 -7.08 4.58 -0.07
CA GLU A 125 -5.91 4.17 0.72
C GLU A 125 -4.87 5.29 0.78
N ILE A 126 -4.58 5.92 -0.38
CA ILE A 126 -3.69 7.08 -0.49
C ILE A 126 -4.20 8.24 0.38
N LYS A 127 -5.47 8.61 0.16
CA LYS A 127 -6.10 9.69 0.91
C LYS A 127 -6.05 9.45 2.42
N LYS A 128 -6.34 8.23 2.87
CA LYS A 128 -6.32 7.91 4.30
C LYS A 128 -4.94 8.06 4.91
N ILE A 129 -3.89 7.59 4.22
CA ILE A 129 -2.51 7.76 4.69
C ILE A 129 -2.19 9.24 4.88
N GLN A 130 -2.58 10.08 3.90
CA GLN A 130 -2.36 11.54 3.97
C GLN A 130 -3.21 12.20 5.06
N ASP A 131 -4.49 11.81 5.21
CA ASP A 131 -5.38 12.31 6.29
C ASP A 131 -4.85 11.97 7.69
N MET A 132 -4.08 10.87 7.82
CA MET A 132 -3.40 10.49 9.07
C MET A 132 -2.03 11.18 9.25
N GLY A 133 -1.71 12.19 8.45
CA GLY A 133 -0.42 12.90 8.49
C GLY A 133 0.74 12.12 7.89
N GLY A 134 0.46 11.03 7.19
CA GLY A 134 1.47 10.22 6.50
C GLY A 134 1.87 10.78 5.14
N LYS A 135 2.88 10.16 4.53
CA LYS A 135 3.39 10.50 3.20
C LYS A 135 3.24 9.33 2.24
N VAL A 136 2.90 9.63 0.98
CA VAL A 136 2.79 8.64 -0.09
C VAL A 136 3.93 8.83 -1.08
N ILE A 137 4.72 7.78 -1.26
CA ILE A 137 5.90 7.77 -2.10
C ILE A 137 5.65 6.89 -3.32
N ARG A 138 5.77 7.46 -4.50
CA ARG A 138 5.70 6.70 -5.74
C ARG A 138 7.06 6.08 -6.07
N VAL A 139 7.12 4.75 -6.14
CA VAL A 139 8.33 4.01 -6.48
C VAL A 139 8.33 3.69 -7.97
N ASN A 140 9.25 4.32 -8.71
CA ASN A 140 9.45 4.10 -10.14
C ASN A 140 10.58 3.10 -10.37
N ARG A 141 10.36 2.13 -11.26
CA ARG A 141 11.38 1.21 -11.76
C ARG A 141 10.99 0.69 -13.14
N GLY A 142 11.96 0.63 -14.04
CA GLY A 142 11.75 0.14 -15.41
C GLY A 142 10.92 1.09 -16.28
N LEU A 143 10.45 0.56 -17.38
CA LEU A 143 9.63 1.30 -18.35
C LEU A 143 8.17 1.35 -17.90
N LYS A 144 7.49 2.41 -18.31
CA LYS A 144 6.03 2.52 -18.16
C LYS A 144 5.35 1.56 -19.14
N PRO A 145 4.25 0.90 -18.74
CA PRO A 145 3.47 0.07 -19.66
C PRO A 145 2.77 0.90 -20.74
N ASP A 146 2.39 0.28 -21.84
CA ASP A 146 1.77 0.94 -23.01
C ASP A 146 0.46 1.67 -22.64
N TRP A 147 -0.28 1.16 -21.67
CA TRP A 147 -1.52 1.75 -21.18
C TRP A 147 -1.33 2.92 -20.20
N TRP A 148 -0.07 3.26 -19.85
CA TRP A 148 0.23 4.31 -18.88
C TRP A 148 -0.45 5.65 -19.17
N ASN A 149 -0.35 6.13 -20.43
CA ASN A 149 -0.93 7.43 -20.82
C ASN A 149 -2.45 7.41 -20.71
N THR A 150 -3.10 6.31 -21.07
CA THR A 150 -4.54 6.16 -20.89
C THR A 150 -4.93 6.20 -19.41
N ALA A 151 -4.21 5.50 -18.56
CA ALA A 151 -4.46 5.51 -17.12
C ALA A 151 -4.19 6.87 -16.47
N SER A 152 -3.20 7.62 -16.98
CA SER A 152 -2.86 8.96 -16.49
C SER A 152 -3.84 10.04 -16.92
N ASP A 153 -4.23 10.01 -18.19
CA ASP A 153 -4.97 11.14 -18.82
C ASP A 153 -6.48 10.90 -18.88
N SER A 154 -6.89 9.64 -18.97
CA SER A 154 -8.28 9.23 -19.13
C SER A 154 -8.57 7.87 -18.48
N PRO A 155 -8.44 7.72 -17.16
CA PRO A 155 -8.55 6.42 -16.47
C PRO A 155 -9.92 5.75 -16.64
N VAL A 156 -10.97 6.52 -16.95
CA VAL A 156 -12.31 6.01 -17.26
C VAL A 156 -12.34 5.11 -18.51
N LEU A 157 -11.38 5.24 -19.40
CA LEU A 157 -11.27 4.43 -20.62
C LEU A 157 -10.52 3.10 -20.38
N MET A 158 -9.84 2.94 -19.24
CA MET A 158 -9.06 1.73 -18.94
C MET A 158 -9.88 0.43 -19.04
N PRO A 159 -11.10 0.32 -18.48
CA PRO A 159 -11.85 -0.93 -18.57
C PRO A 159 -12.27 -1.31 -20.00
N SER A 160 -12.39 -0.34 -20.90
CA SER A 160 -12.79 -0.58 -22.31
C SER A 160 -11.60 -0.83 -23.22
N LEU A 161 -10.47 -0.16 -23.01
CA LEU A 161 -9.29 -0.28 -23.89
C LEU A 161 -8.30 -1.35 -23.40
N PHE A 162 -8.26 -1.61 -22.10
CA PHE A 162 -7.35 -2.54 -21.45
C PHE A 162 -8.08 -3.39 -20.40
N PRO A 163 -9.08 -4.19 -20.80
CA PRO A 163 -9.92 -4.96 -19.88
C PRO A 163 -9.15 -6.02 -19.08
N GLU A 164 -7.97 -6.43 -19.54
CA GLU A 164 -7.07 -7.36 -18.85
C GLU A 164 -6.32 -6.71 -17.68
N VAL A 165 -6.24 -5.37 -17.63
CA VAL A 165 -5.52 -4.64 -16.58
C VAL A 165 -6.44 -4.38 -15.40
N HIS A 166 -6.18 -5.05 -14.29
CA HIS A 166 -7.00 -4.86 -13.10
C HIS A 166 -6.86 -3.44 -12.52
N ARG A 167 -7.96 -2.89 -12.01
CA ARG A 167 -8.04 -1.52 -11.47
C ARG A 167 -6.98 -1.19 -10.42
N SER A 168 -6.56 -2.16 -9.60
CA SER A 168 -5.50 -1.99 -8.60
C SER A 168 -4.12 -1.70 -9.18
N GLU A 169 -3.93 -1.89 -10.49
CA GLU A 169 -2.65 -1.60 -11.14
C GLU A 169 -2.56 -0.14 -11.64
N TYR A 170 -3.69 0.57 -11.77
CA TYR A 170 -3.70 1.90 -12.37
C TYR A 170 -4.44 2.99 -11.58
N GLU A 171 -5.39 2.70 -10.69
CA GLU A 171 -6.18 3.74 -10.01
C GLU A 171 -5.35 4.69 -9.14
N TRP A 172 -4.19 4.28 -8.69
CA TRP A 172 -3.25 5.11 -7.93
C TRP A 172 -2.51 6.14 -8.78
N ILE A 173 -2.48 5.99 -10.13
CA ILE A 173 -1.62 6.78 -11.03
C ILE A 173 -1.99 8.27 -11.02
N CYS A 174 -3.28 8.58 -11.01
CA CYS A 174 -3.79 9.96 -11.00
C CYS A 174 -3.90 10.56 -9.60
N CYS A 175 -3.53 9.80 -8.55
CA CYS A 175 -3.62 10.32 -7.19
C CYS A 175 -2.43 11.22 -6.86
N PRO A 176 -2.60 12.21 -5.97
CA PRO A 176 -1.49 12.98 -5.46
C PRO A 176 -0.56 12.08 -4.62
N TYR A 177 0.73 12.26 -4.79
CA TYR A 177 1.77 11.65 -3.98
C TYR A 177 2.80 12.71 -3.56
N ASP A 178 3.41 12.50 -2.41
CA ASP A 178 4.28 13.51 -1.80
C ASP A 178 5.67 13.57 -2.44
N SER A 179 6.18 12.42 -2.91
CA SER A 179 7.45 12.38 -3.64
C SER A 179 7.58 11.16 -4.55
N ILE A 180 8.60 11.18 -5.41
CA ILE A 180 8.97 10.07 -6.29
C ILE A 180 10.30 9.49 -5.84
N PHE A 181 10.31 8.18 -5.64
CA PHE A 181 11.53 7.41 -5.44
C PHE A 181 11.90 6.69 -6.73
N ASP A 182 12.94 7.14 -7.41
CA ASP A 182 13.49 6.43 -8.58
C ASP A 182 14.36 5.27 -8.10
N ASN A 183 13.91 4.05 -8.40
CA ASN A 183 14.55 2.78 -8.07
C ASN A 183 15.27 2.14 -9.28
N ASN A 184 15.60 2.92 -10.29
CA ASN A 184 16.48 2.50 -11.41
C ASN A 184 17.97 2.63 -11.02
N ILE A 185 18.32 2.21 -9.84
CA ILE A 185 19.66 2.33 -9.26
C ILE A 185 20.24 0.95 -8.94
N ASP A 186 21.55 0.91 -8.77
CA ASP A 186 22.24 -0.28 -8.27
C ASP A 186 21.75 -0.66 -6.87
N VAL A 187 21.50 -1.95 -6.66
CA VAL A 187 21.00 -2.50 -5.38
C VAL A 187 21.92 -2.14 -4.20
N ASN A 188 23.23 -2.03 -4.45
CA ASN A 188 24.21 -1.64 -3.42
C ASN A 188 24.04 -0.19 -2.94
N ARG A 189 23.41 0.67 -3.74
CA ARG A 189 23.10 2.06 -3.39
C ARG A 189 21.71 2.24 -2.80
N LEU A 190 20.85 1.22 -2.87
CA LEU A 190 19.45 1.32 -2.46
C LEU A 190 19.32 1.70 -0.98
N SER A 191 20.11 1.07 -0.10
CA SER A 191 20.05 1.36 1.35
C SER A 191 20.40 2.82 1.65
N ALA A 192 21.45 3.36 1.02
CA ALA A 192 21.82 4.78 1.19
C ALA A 192 20.75 5.73 0.65
N ARG A 193 20.09 5.36 -0.46
CA ARG A 193 19.02 6.15 -1.04
C ARG A 193 17.76 6.15 -0.17
N VAL A 194 17.40 5.00 0.44
CA VAL A 194 16.31 4.91 1.41
C VAL A 194 16.63 5.75 2.66
N ALA A 195 17.86 5.72 3.15
CA ALA A 195 18.26 6.57 4.27
C ALA A 195 18.18 8.08 3.94
N SER A 196 18.48 8.48 2.68
CA SER A 196 18.24 9.86 2.24
C SER A 196 16.76 10.20 2.23
N LEU A 197 15.90 9.34 1.67
CA LEU A 197 14.44 9.53 1.67
C LEU A 197 13.90 9.78 3.08
N VAL A 198 14.32 8.96 4.05
CA VAL A 198 13.87 9.11 5.44
C VAL A 198 14.28 10.46 6.01
N ARG A 199 15.54 10.91 5.80
CA ARG A 199 15.99 12.22 6.24
C ARG A 199 15.19 13.36 5.59
N ASP A 200 14.98 13.30 4.28
CA ASP A 200 14.30 14.36 3.53
C ASP A 200 12.84 14.51 4.03
N ILE A 201 12.17 13.40 4.34
CA ILE A 201 10.81 13.41 4.88
C ILE A 201 10.78 14.00 6.31
N HIS A 202 11.72 13.65 7.18
CA HIS A 202 11.76 14.18 8.54
C HIS A 202 12.04 15.69 8.58
N ILE A 203 12.95 16.18 7.75
CA ILE A 203 13.24 17.61 7.65
C ILE A 203 11.98 18.39 7.24
N HIS A 204 11.22 17.93 6.26
CA HIS A 204 10.00 18.60 5.82
C HIS A 204 8.88 18.58 6.87
N VAL A 205 8.84 17.58 7.74
CA VAL A 205 7.90 17.52 8.87
C VAL A 205 8.27 18.53 9.96
N GLU A 206 9.54 18.66 10.28
CA GLU A 206 10.03 19.64 11.26
C GLU A 206 9.78 21.08 10.78
N ASP A 207 10.06 21.38 9.51
CA ASP A 207 9.81 22.70 8.93
C ASP A 207 8.30 23.05 8.95
N THR A 208 7.42 22.12 8.62
CA THR A 208 5.96 22.34 8.67
C THR A 208 5.47 22.58 10.10
N TYR A 209 6.03 21.87 11.07
CA TYR A 209 5.67 22.02 12.49
C TYR A 209 6.12 23.39 13.03
N VAL A 210 7.27 23.88 12.59
CA VAL A 210 7.79 25.22 12.97
C VAL A 210 6.94 26.32 12.36
N GLU A 211 6.51 26.20 11.10
CA GLU A 211 5.64 27.20 10.45
C GLU A 211 4.25 27.24 11.09
N GLU A 212 3.61 26.08 11.37
CA GLU A 212 2.31 26.05 12.05
C GLU A 212 2.39 26.65 13.46
N THR A 213 3.44 26.33 14.22
CA THR A 213 3.63 26.90 15.57
C THR A 213 3.84 28.40 15.51
N TYR A 214 4.55 28.91 14.52
CA TYR A 214 4.79 30.33 14.34
C TYR A 214 3.52 31.08 13.95
N VAL A 215 2.70 30.53 13.06
CA VAL A 215 1.40 31.08 12.65
C VAL A 215 0.42 31.12 13.84
N ASP A 216 0.37 30.07 14.63
CA ASP A 216 -0.46 30.02 15.86
C ASP A 216 -0.03 31.05 16.91
N VAL A 217 1.26 31.26 17.08
CA VAL A 217 1.80 32.30 17.99
C VAL A 217 1.44 33.71 17.48
N LEU A 218 1.59 33.95 16.18
CA LEU A 218 1.21 35.23 15.58
C LEU A 218 -0.30 35.49 15.68
N ALA A 219 -1.14 34.46 15.45
CA ALA A 219 -2.59 34.58 15.60
C ALA A 219 -3.02 34.90 17.05
N ARG A 220 -2.36 34.31 18.03
CA ARG A 220 -2.60 34.64 19.46
C ARG A 220 -2.13 36.05 19.84
N LEU A 221 -1.05 36.54 19.24
CA LEU A 221 -0.56 37.92 19.49
C LEU A 221 -1.45 38.98 18.83
N ALA A 222 -2.08 38.67 17.69
CA ALA A 222 -2.98 39.56 16.99
C ALA A 222 -4.37 39.72 17.67
N GLN A 223 -4.72 38.87 18.64
CA GLN A 223 -5.98 38.89 19.42
C GLN A 223 -5.83 39.63 20.77
N ARG A 224 -4.68 40.19 21.06
CA ARG A 224 -4.41 41.04 22.24
C ARG A 224 -4.26 42.50 21.84
#